data_b9603d773b44584107463a70711a15f1
#
_entry.id   b9603d773b44584107463a70711a15f1
#
_cell.length_a   1.000
_cell.length_b   1.000
_cell.length_c   1.000
_cell.angle_alpha   90.00
_cell.angle_beta   90.00
_cell.angle_gamma   90.00
#
_symmetry.space_group_name_H-M   'P 1'
#
loop_
_entity.id
_entity.type
_entity.pdbx_description
1 polymer ?
#
loop_
_entity_poly.entity_id
_entity_poly.type
_entity_poly.pdbx_seq_one_letter_code
_entity_poly.pdbx_strand_id
1 'polypeptide(L)'
;MNIGFKTRIYLGVGLLVTISLIVLGTLNILSMKEKMVTSLVNETQNKLSFHVTELEQLMQFRINAIATGAEQFDPSLSDADNQKLVNLLAKSTGISNVIMTYEDGRNYMSVESSNQFDFRTRDWYKTAKVASSVVLTDIYQDKVTGEKVVSATMPVKQGGQVVGVLLGDIQLGEIISTVSNMRFAGGAA
;
A
#
# COMPACT_ATOMS: atom_id res chain seq x y z
N MET A 1 -26.94 34.68 -66.42
CA MET A 1 -25.50 35.03 -66.32
C MET A 1 -24.71 33.75 -66.59
N ASN A 2 -24.15 33.58 -67.85
CA ASN A 2 -23.39 32.38 -68.15
C ASN A 2 -21.99 32.45 -67.56
N ILE A 3 -21.72 31.68 -66.55
CA ILE A 3 -20.39 31.56 -65.94
C ILE A 3 -19.43 30.95 -66.96
N GLY A 4 -18.36 31.66 -67.32
CA GLY A 4 -17.39 31.23 -68.34
C GLY A 4 -16.71 29.90 -67.95
N PHE A 5 -16.28 29.14 -68.96
CA PHE A 5 -15.67 27.81 -68.81
C PHE A 5 -14.50 27.77 -67.75
N LYS A 6 -13.64 28.77 -67.80
CA LYS A 6 -12.51 28.91 -66.85
C LYS A 6 -12.98 29.03 -65.39
N THR A 7 -14.02 29.82 -65.13
CA THR A 7 -14.58 30.01 -63.78
C THR A 7 -15.21 28.77 -63.25
N ARG A 8 -15.83 27.94 -64.09
CA ARG A 8 -16.37 26.64 -63.70
C ARG A 8 -15.26 25.67 -63.27
N ILE A 9 -14.13 25.65 -63.92
CA ILE A 9 -12.97 24.82 -63.54
C ILE A 9 -12.38 25.32 -62.24
N TYR A 10 -12.18 26.61 -62.03
CA TYR A 10 -11.66 27.10 -60.73
C TYR A 10 -12.59 26.85 -59.54
N LEU A 11 -13.90 26.97 -59.76
CA LEU A 11 -14.90 26.64 -58.74
C LEU A 11 -14.89 25.14 -58.41
N GLY A 12 -14.78 24.27 -59.40
CA GLY A 12 -14.72 22.83 -59.22
C GLY A 12 -13.46 22.38 -58.46
N VAL A 13 -12.30 22.90 -58.85
CA VAL A 13 -11.02 22.63 -58.16
C VAL A 13 -11.03 23.19 -56.73
N GLY A 14 -11.53 24.41 -56.55
CA GLY A 14 -11.65 25.01 -55.22
C GLY A 14 -12.56 24.19 -54.28
N LEU A 15 -13.69 23.72 -54.82
CA LEU A 15 -14.61 22.84 -54.04
C LEU A 15 -13.96 21.51 -53.64
N LEU A 16 -13.22 20.86 -54.55
CA LEU A 16 -12.52 19.62 -54.27
C LEU A 16 -11.45 19.79 -53.19
N VAL A 17 -10.67 20.89 -53.26
CA VAL A 17 -9.65 21.19 -52.24
C VAL A 17 -10.28 21.42 -50.87
N THR A 18 -11.37 22.20 -50.79
CA THR A 18 -12.05 22.49 -49.54
C THR A 18 -12.64 21.20 -48.93
N ILE A 19 -13.29 20.34 -49.72
CA ILE A 19 -13.80 19.05 -49.27
C ILE A 19 -12.66 18.15 -48.73
N SER A 20 -11.53 18.09 -49.47
CA SER A 20 -10.37 17.29 -49.05
C SER A 20 -9.79 17.79 -47.72
N LEU A 21 -9.69 19.12 -47.51
CA LEU A 21 -9.23 19.68 -46.25
C LEU A 21 -10.18 19.41 -45.08
N ILE A 22 -11.50 19.46 -45.32
CA ILE A 22 -12.49 19.12 -44.30
C ILE A 22 -12.38 17.64 -43.91
N VAL A 23 -12.27 16.74 -44.88
CA VAL A 23 -12.12 15.31 -44.65
C VAL A 23 -10.84 15.01 -43.88
N LEU A 24 -9.71 15.58 -44.28
CA LEU A 24 -8.44 15.42 -43.61
C LEU A 24 -8.47 15.98 -42.17
N GLY A 25 -9.11 17.14 -41.98
CA GLY A 25 -9.28 17.77 -40.67
C GLY A 25 -10.12 16.93 -39.73
N THR A 26 -11.25 16.39 -40.22
CA THR A 26 -12.12 15.52 -39.39
C THR A 26 -11.45 14.20 -39.02
N LEU A 27 -10.77 13.55 -39.97
CA LEU A 27 -10.02 12.32 -39.67
C LEU A 27 -8.90 12.57 -38.66
N ASN A 28 -8.21 13.70 -38.78
CA ASN A 28 -7.15 14.04 -37.82
C ASN A 28 -7.70 14.29 -36.41
N ILE A 29 -8.84 15.00 -36.28
CA ILE A 29 -9.50 15.24 -34.99
C ILE A 29 -9.97 13.91 -34.35
N LEU A 30 -10.57 13.01 -35.13
CA LEU A 30 -11.01 11.71 -34.64
C LEU A 30 -9.84 10.85 -34.16
N SER A 31 -8.77 10.76 -34.96
CA SER A 31 -7.55 10.05 -34.60
C SER A 31 -6.86 10.65 -33.36
N MET A 32 -6.88 11.97 -33.22
CA MET A 32 -6.30 12.67 -32.07
C MET A 32 -7.09 12.38 -30.78
N LYS A 33 -8.43 12.36 -30.84
CA LYS A 33 -9.28 11.99 -29.70
C LYS A 33 -9.03 10.56 -29.24
N GLU A 34 -8.98 9.61 -30.16
CA GLU A 34 -8.72 8.21 -29.84
C GLU A 34 -7.34 8.02 -29.17
N LYS A 35 -6.30 8.62 -29.74
CA LYS A 35 -4.95 8.60 -29.16
C LYS A 35 -4.90 9.26 -27.78
N MET A 36 -5.60 10.37 -27.59
CA MET A 36 -5.65 11.07 -26.31
C MET A 36 -6.33 10.21 -25.23
N VAL A 37 -7.47 9.60 -25.55
CA VAL A 37 -8.17 8.70 -24.60
C VAL A 37 -7.30 7.50 -24.23
N THR A 38 -6.69 6.86 -25.23
CA THR A 38 -5.80 5.71 -25.00
C THR A 38 -4.58 6.11 -24.15
N SER A 39 -3.99 7.28 -24.42
CA SER A 39 -2.86 7.79 -23.62
C SER A 39 -3.25 8.06 -22.18
N LEU A 40 -4.41 8.69 -21.93
CA LEU A 40 -4.91 8.96 -20.60
C LEU A 40 -5.21 7.67 -19.80
N VAL A 41 -5.83 6.68 -20.47
CA VAL A 41 -6.09 5.36 -19.84
C VAL A 41 -4.79 4.68 -19.46
N ASN A 42 -3.82 4.63 -20.38
CA ASN A 42 -2.52 4.01 -20.12
C ASN A 42 -1.75 4.74 -18.99
N GLU A 43 -1.77 6.07 -18.99
CA GLU A 43 -1.14 6.86 -17.93
C GLU A 43 -1.78 6.57 -16.55
N THR A 44 -3.11 6.51 -16.50
CA THR A 44 -3.84 6.20 -15.27
C THR A 44 -3.53 4.79 -14.78
N GLN A 45 -3.52 3.81 -15.68
CA GLN A 45 -3.17 2.43 -15.33
C GLN A 45 -1.72 2.32 -14.82
N ASN A 46 -0.77 2.99 -15.48
CA ASN A 46 0.63 2.99 -15.06
C ASN A 46 0.81 3.63 -13.68
N LYS A 47 0.13 4.74 -13.39
CA LYS A 47 0.14 5.38 -12.08
C LYS A 47 -0.46 4.49 -11.01
N LEU A 48 -1.60 3.85 -11.30
CA LEU A 48 -2.24 2.93 -10.37
C LEU A 48 -1.32 1.74 -10.05
N SER A 49 -0.74 1.11 -11.07
CA SER A 49 0.19 -0.02 -10.85
C SER A 49 1.43 0.39 -10.06
N PHE A 50 1.97 1.58 -10.31
CA PHE A 50 3.10 2.12 -9.54
C PHE A 50 2.75 2.26 -8.05
N HIS A 51 1.60 2.85 -7.72
CA HIS A 51 1.18 3.03 -6.33
C HIS A 51 0.83 1.72 -5.62
N VAL A 52 0.23 0.76 -6.35
CA VAL A 52 -0.01 -0.59 -5.80
C VAL A 52 1.33 -1.25 -5.45
N THR A 53 2.31 -1.18 -6.35
CA THR A 53 3.66 -1.72 -6.10
C THR A 53 4.34 -1.04 -4.91
N GLU A 54 4.21 0.27 -4.78
CA GLU A 54 4.75 1.03 -3.64
C GLU A 54 4.15 0.57 -2.31
N LEU A 55 2.83 0.38 -2.26
CA LEU A 55 2.15 -0.17 -1.08
C LEU A 55 2.58 -1.60 -0.77
N GLU A 56 2.66 -2.45 -1.79
CA GLU A 56 3.13 -3.83 -1.62
C GLU A 56 4.56 -3.86 -1.06
N GLN A 57 5.45 -3.04 -1.56
CA GLN A 57 6.83 -2.94 -1.07
C GLN A 57 6.88 -2.46 0.39
N LEU A 58 6.08 -1.45 0.76
CA LEU A 58 6.00 -0.98 2.14
C LEU A 58 5.48 -2.06 3.08
N MET A 59 4.41 -2.75 2.69
CA MET A 59 3.86 -3.86 3.47
C MET A 59 4.86 -4.99 3.61
N GLN A 60 5.50 -5.39 2.52
CA GLN A 60 6.52 -6.46 2.55
C GLN A 60 7.73 -6.08 3.40
N PHE A 61 8.16 -4.82 3.36
CA PHE A 61 9.22 -4.31 4.23
C PHE A 61 8.85 -4.48 5.72
N ARG A 62 7.63 -4.09 6.11
CA ARG A 62 7.16 -4.23 7.49
C ARG A 62 7.03 -5.69 7.93
N ILE A 63 6.50 -6.55 7.06
CA ILE A 63 6.40 -8.00 7.29
C ILE A 63 7.79 -8.60 7.51
N ASN A 64 8.75 -8.28 6.64
CA ASN A 64 10.12 -8.77 6.76
C ASN A 64 10.81 -8.25 8.02
N ALA A 65 10.52 -6.99 8.42
CA ALA A 65 11.06 -6.42 9.65
C ALA A 65 10.55 -7.14 10.90
N ILE A 66 9.29 -7.57 10.93
CA ILE A 66 8.77 -8.42 12.02
C ILE A 66 9.43 -9.80 12.00
N ALA A 67 9.62 -10.40 10.82
CA ALA A 67 10.30 -11.69 10.69
C ALA A 67 11.73 -11.65 11.24
N THR A 68 12.54 -10.69 10.76
CA THR A 68 13.93 -10.53 11.19
C THR A 68 14.06 -9.99 12.61
N GLY A 69 13.11 -9.14 13.02
CA GLY A 69 13.03 -8.61 14.38
C GLY A 69 12.79 -9.72 15.41
N ALA A 70 11.98 -10.72 15.09
CA ALA A 70 11.70 -11.84 15.98
C ALA A 70 12.96 -12.65 16.35
N GLU A 71 13.97 -12.65 15.49
CA GLU A 71 15.25 -13.34 15.73
C GLU A 71 16.14 -12.62 16.76
N GLN A 72 15.83 -11.36 17.09
CA GLN A 72 16.63 -10.55 18.03
C GLN A 72 16.13 -10.68 19.48
N PHE A 73 14.94 -11.24 19.70
CA PHE A 73 14.36 -11.40 21.02
C PHE A 73 14.79 -12.69 21.67
N ASP A 74 15.21 -12.58 22.92
CA ASP A 74 15.64 -13.69 23.76
C ASP A 74 15.09 -13.48 25.20
N PRO A 75 14.48 -14.48 25.84
CA PRO A 75 13.97 -14.38 27.21
C PRO A 75 15.02 -13.99 28.25
N SER A 76 16.31 -14.16 27.96
CA SER A 76 17.43 -13.75 28.84
C SER A 76 17.77 -12.27 28.77
N LEU A 77 17.24 -11.53 27.77
CA LEU A 77 17.44 -10.09 27.69
C LEU A 77 16.81 -9.37 28.88
N SER A 78 17.46 -8.28 29.32
CA SER A 78 16.88 -7.40 30.32
C SER A 78 15.57 -6.77 29.85
N ASP A 79 14.70 -6.35 30.77
CA ASP A 79 13.47 -5.62 30.43
C ASP A 79 13.77 -4.35 29.64
N ALA A 80 14.85 -3.66 30.00
CA ALA A 80 15.29 -2.45 29.29
C ALA A 80 15.73 -2.72 27.84
N ASP A 81 16.40 -3.85 27.57
CA ASP A 81 16.82 -4.22 26.23
C ASP A 81 15.63 -4.66 25.39
N ASN A 82 14.70 -5.46 25.95
CA ASN A 82 13.45 -5.82 25.29
C ASN A 82 12.63 -4.58 24.91
N GLN A 83 12.48 -3.63 25.85
CA GLN A 83 11.75 -2.39 25.61
C GLN A 83 12.44 -1.54 24.52
N LYS A 84 13.78 -1.49 24.52
CA LYS A 84 14.55 -0.80 23.48
C LYS A 84 14.37 -1.43 22.11
N LEU A 85 14.33 -2.75 22.02
CA LEU A 85 14.14 -3.47 20.75
C LEU A 85 12.76 -3.19 20.13
N VAL A 86 11.66 -3.27 20.90
CA VAL A 86 10.33 -2.95 20.38
C VAL A 86 10.23 -1.50 19.92
N ASN A 87 10.81 -0.55 20.67
CA ASN A 87 10.81 0.86 20.31
C ASN A 87 11.64 1.12 19.05
N LEU A 88 12.81 0.48 18.94
CA LEU A 88 13.66 0.60 17.76
C LEU A 88 12.97 0.05 16.51
N LEU A 89 12.34 -1.11 16.63
CA LEU A 89 11.64 -1.77 15.53
C LEU A 89 10.46 -0.91 15.05
N ALA A 90 9.63 -0.40 15.96
CA ALA A 90 8.53 0.49 15.63
C ALA A 90 9.04 1.77 14.92
N LYS A 91 10.06 2.42 15.48
CA LYS A 91 10.61 3.67 14.93
C LYS A 91 11.26 3.49 13.56
N SER A 92 12.01 2.39 13.36
CA SER A 92 12.73 2.15 12.10
C SER A 92 11.84 1.73 10.94
N THR A 93 10.68 1.14 11.23
CA THR A 93 9.76 0.58 10.22
C THR A 93 8.51 1.41 9.99
N GLY A 94 8.21 2.36 10.89
CA GLY A 94 6.94 3.07 10.90
C GLY A 94 5.74 2.19 11.26
N ILE A 95 5.97 1.03 11.89
CA ILE A 95 4.91 0.19 12.45
C ILE A 95 4.31 0.92 13.64
N SER A 96 2.99 1.04 13.68
CA SER A 96 2.29 1.90 14.66
C SER A 96 2.41 1.41 16.09
N ASN A 97 2.46 0.10 16.29
CA ASN A 97 2.70 -0.52 17.58
C ASN A 97 3.41 -1.87 17.39
N VAL A 98 4.49 -2.08 18.11
CA VAL A 98 5.21 -3.36 18.16
C VAL A 98 5.03 -3.94 19.54
N ILE A 99 4.63 -5.19 19.61
CA ILE A 99 4.38 -5.93 20.89
C ILE A 99 5.20 -7.21 20.87
N MET A 100 6.06 -7.37 21.86
CA MET A 100 6.67 -8.65 22.18
C MET A 100 6.01 -9.26 23.42
N THR A 101 5.48 -10.45 23.28
CA THR A 101 4.85 -11.20 24.37
C THR A 101 5.55 -12.54 24.57
N TYR A 102 6.14 -12.76 25.72
CA TYR A 102 6.75 -14.02 26.09
C TYR A 102 5.73 -15.03 26.67
N GLU A 103 6.06 -16.32 26.61
CA GLU A 103 5.25 -17.40 27.17
C GLU A 103 5.10 -17.29 28.71
N ASP A 104 6.06 -16.68 29.39
CA ASP A 104 6.00 -16.42 30.85
C ASP A 104 5.07 -15.25 31.22
N GLY A 105 4.52 -14.54 30.22
CA GLY A 105 3.57 -13.44 30.39
C GLY A 105 4.19 -12.04 30.38
N ARG A 106 5.51 -11.92 30.29
CA ARG A 106 6.15 -10.60 30.11
C ARG A 106 5.76 -10.01 28.77
N ASN A 107 5.42 -8.71 28.78
CA ASN A 107 5.01 -7.97 27.59
C ASN A 107 5.82 -6.68 27.48
N TYR A 108 6.27 -6.38 26.25
CA TYR A 108 6.95 -5.13 25.90
C TYR A 108 6.22 -4.52 24.71
N MET A 109 5.88 -3.24 24.78
CA MET A 109 5.11 -2.54 23.77
C MET A 109 5.78 -1.22 23.40
N SER A 110 5.75 -0.85 22.13
CA SER A 110 6.25 0.45 21.69
C SER A 110 5.29 1.61 21.98
N VAL A 111 4.02 1.31 22.23
CA VAL A 111 3.00 2.27 22.68
C VAL A 111 2.74 2.02 24.17
N GLU A 112 2.86 3.06 24.97
CA GLU A 112 2.58 2.97 26.41
C GLU A 112 1.09 2.72 26.67
N SER A 113 0.80 1.82 27.61
CA SER A 113 -0.55 1.55 28.09
C SER A 113 -0.55 1.40 29.59
N SER A 114 -1.51 2.04 30.25
CA SER A 114 -1.75 1.84 31.68
C SER A 114 -2.45 0.52 31.99
N ASN A 115 -3.03 -0.13 30.98
CA ASN A 115 -3.75 -1.39 31.13
C ASN A 115 -2.77 -2.56 31.06
N GLN A 116 -2.96 -3.52 31.96
CA GLN A 116 -2.27 -4.80 31.89
C GLN A 116 -3.06 -5.76 30.99
N PHE A 117 -2.43 -6.25 29.93
CA PHE A 117 -3.02 -7.21 29.02
C PHE A 117 -2.31 -8.56 29.12
N ASP A 118 -3.07 -9.64 29.15
CA ASP A 118 -2.53 -10.96 28.83
C ASP A 118 -2.78 -11.25 27.35
N PHE A 119 -1.79 -10.92 26.53
CA PHE A 119 -1.89 -11.10 25.09
C PHE A 119 -1.87 -12.56 24.66
N ARG A 120 -1.44 -13.50 25.50
CA ARG A 120 -1.44 -14.95 25.21
C ARG A 120 -2.84 -15.50 24.98
N THR A 121 -3.87 -14.82 25.50
CA THR A 121 -5.28 -15.17 25.30
C THR A 121 -5.83 -14.74 23.94
N ARG A 122 -5.12 -13.86 23.22
CA ARG A 122 -5.54 -13.28 21.95
C ARG A 122 -5.39 -14.28 20.79
N ASP A 123 -6.31 -14.18 19.82
CA ASP A 123 -6.32 -15.10 18.67
C ASP A 123 -5.06 -14.96 17.82
N TRP A 124 -4.57 -13.73 17.60
CA TRP A 124 -3.33 -13.50 16.90
C TRP A 124 -2.12 -14.20 17.55
N TYR A 125 -2.05 -14.20 18.88
CA TYR A 125 -0.99 -14.89 19.61
C TYR A 125 -1.05 -16.41 19.42
N LYS A 126 -2.24 -16.98 19.60
CA LYS A 126 -2.47 -18.43 19.47
C LYS A 126 -2.17 -18.91 18.06
N THR A 127 -2.60 -18.13 17.04
CA THR A 127 -2.36 -18.45 15.64
C THR A 127 -0.87 -18.36 15.31
N ALA A 128 -0.20 -17.28 15.72
CA ALA A 128 1.23 -17.10 15.46
C ALA A 128 2.08 -18.15 16.16
N LYS A 129 1.74 -18.54 17.39
CA LYS A 129 2.50 -19.52 18.18
C LYS A 129 2.71 -20.87 17.47
N VAL A 130 1.76 -21.30 16.64
CA VAL A 130 1.85 -22.56 15.89
C VAL A 130 2.34 -22.40 14.47
N ALA A 131 2.61 -21.18 14.04
CA ALA A 131 3.07 -20.88 12.70
C ALA A 131 4.57 -21.14 12.53
N SER A 132 5.00 -21.34 11.28
CA SER A 132 6.42 -21.47 10.91
C SER A 132 7.01 -20.18 10.31
N SER A 133 6.16 -19.26 9.92
CA SER A 133 6.51 -17.97 9.27
C SER A 133 5.58 -16.87 9.76
N VAL A 134 5.80 -15.65 9.26
CA VAL A 134 4.90 -14.52 9.57
C VAL A 134 3.47 -14.84 9.13
N VAL A 135 2.53 -14.52 10.00
CA VAL A 135 1.09 -14.60 9.75
C VAL A 135 0.50 -13.19 9.80
N LEU A 136 -0.29 -12.85 8.80
CA LEU A 136 -1.11 -11.64 8.82
C LEU A 136 -2.47 -11.97 9.44
N THR A 137 -2.95 -11.08 10.30
CA THR A 137 -4.30 -11.22 10.88
C THR A 137 -5.37 -10.68 9.92
N ASP A 138 -6.62 -11.02 10.16
CA ASP A 138 -7.74 -10.22 9.67
C ASP A 138 -7.72 -8.83 10.30
N ILE A 139 -8.52 -7.91 9.76
CA ILE A 139 -8.70 -6.58 10.34
C ILE A 139 -9.43 -6.71 11.67
N TYR A 140 -8.85 -6.16 12.72
CA TYR A 140 -9.49 -6.12 14.05
C TYR A 140 -9.27 -4.77 14.73
N GLN A 141 -9.99 -4.52 15.82
CA GLN A 141 -9.76 -3.35 16.67
C GLN A 141 -8.70 -3.69 17.72
N ASP A 142 -7.56 -2.99 17.67
CA ASP A 142 -6.52 -3.12 18.67
C ASP A 142 -7.01 -2.60 20.03
N LYS A 143 -6.73 -3.35 21.10
CA LYS A 143 -7.17 -3.00 22.46
C LYS A 143 -6.28 -1.96 23.14
N VAL A 144 -5.06 -1.77 22.65
CA VAL A 144 -4.11 -0.81 23.19
C VAL A 144 -4.40 0.59 22.63
N THR A 145 -4.52 0.69 21.32
CA THR A 145 -4.70 1.97 20.62
C THR A 145 -6.16 2.30 20.30
N GLY A 146 -7.05 1.30 20.26
CA GLY A 146 -8.44 1.45 19.82
C GLY A 146 -8.61 1.55 18.31
N GLU A 147 -7.53 1.52 17.54
CA GLU A 147 -7.52 1.67 16.10
C GLU A 147 -7.83 0.35 15.37
N LYS A 148 -8.31 0.45 14.13
CA LYS A 148 -8.42 -0.72 13.24
C LYS A 148 -7.06 -1.02 12.62
N VAL A 149 -6.60 -2.25 12.81
CA VAL A 149 -5.28 -2.69 12.38
C VAL A 149 -5.34 -4.02 11.63
N VAL A 150 -4.33 -4.24 10.80
CA VAL A 150 -3.86 -5.56 10.35
C VAL A 150 -2.51 -5.77 11.00
N SER A 151 -2.27 -6.94 11.58
CA SER A 151 -1.01 -7.18 12.27
C SER A 151 -0.20 -8.27 11.60
N ALA A 152 1.09 -8.04 11.47
CA ALA A 152 2.07 -9.07 11.14
C ALA A 152 2.55 -9.71 12.44
N THR A 153 2.44 -11.03 12.54
CA THR A 153 2.80 -11.77 13.76
C THR A 153 3.79 -12.87 13.43
N MET A 154 4.80 -13.07 14.29
CA MET A 154 5.84 -14.08 14.11
C MET A 154 6.15 -14.77 15.45
N PRO A 155 6.26 -16.12 15.49
CA PRO A 155 6.74 -16.80 16.69
C PRO A 155 8.22 -16.49 16.92
N VAL A 156 8.57 -16.17 18.15
CA VAL A 156 9.95 -16.05 18.61
C VAL A 156 10.41 -17.42 19.11
N LYS A 157 11.51 -17.93 18.54
CA LYS A 157 12.00 -19.27 18.84
C LYS A 157 13.41 -19.22 19.42
N GLN A 158 13.63 -20.03 20.46
CA GLN A 158 14.95 -20.28 21.03
C GLN A 158 15.17 -21.79 21.14
N GLY A 159 16.28 -22.27 20.58
CA GLY A 159 16.56 -23.71 20.54
C GLY A 159 15.46 -24.54 19.85
N GLY A 160 14.73 -23.96 18.91
CA GLY A 160 13.64 -24.60 18.18
C GLY A 160 12.28 -24.59 18.92
N GLN A 161 12.24 -24.11 20.17
CA GLN A 161 11.00 -23.96 20.93
C GLN A 161 10.46 -22.53 20.84
N VAL A 162 9.15 -22.37 20.75
CA VAL A 162 8.50 -21.06 20.80
C VAL A 162 8.55 -20.52 22.22
N VAL A 163 9.19 -19.37 22.39
CA VAL A 163 9.35 -18.68 23.69
C VAL A 163 8.48 -17.43 23.79
N GLY A 164 7.86 -17.03 22.70
CA GLY A 164 6.97 -15.88 22.64
C GLY A 164 6.49 -15.60 21.23
N VAL A 165 5.80 -14.48 21.05
CA VAL A 165 5.31 -13.98 19.76
C VAL A 165 5.60 -12.48 19.64
N LEU A 166 6.19 -12.08 18.52
CA LEU A 166 6.34 -10.70 18.12
C LEU A 166 5.18 -10.31 17.20
N LEU A 167 4.60 -9.15 17.45
CA LEU A 167 3.51 -8.56 16.65
C LEU A 167 3.89 -7.15 16.22
N GLY A 168 3.49 -6.78 15.01
CA GLY A 168 3.55 -5.39 14.53
C GLY A 168 2.22 -4.98 13.93
N ASP A 169 1.61 -3.93 14.50
CA ASP A 169 0.33 -3.37 14.06
C ASP A 169 0.51 -2.36 12.96
N ILE A 170 -0.23 -2.53 11.88
CA ILE A 170 -0.30 -1.61 10.74
C ILE A 170 -1.71 -1.02 10.73
N GLN A 171 -1.82 0.29 10.98
CA GLN A 171 -3.11 0.96 11.03
C GLN A 171 -3.78 1.02 9.66
N LEU A 172 -5.06 0.62 9.60
CA LEU A 172 -5.86 0.70 8.38
C LEU A 172 -6.02 2.15 7.89
N GLY A 173 -6.11 3.11 8.81
CA GLY A 173 -6.16 4.53 8.50
C GLY A 173 -4.93 5.04 7.73
N GLU A 174 -3.75 4.53 8.03
CA GLU A 174 -2.53 4.84 7.30
C GLU A 174 -2.58 4.33 5.85
N ILE A 175 -3.01 3.08 5.67
CA ILE A 175 -3.19 2.49 4.33
C ILE A 175 -4.21 3.30 3.53
N ILE A 176 -5.37 3.62 4.12
CA ILE A 176 -6.41 4.43 3.47
C ILE A 176 -5.90 5.83 3.12
N SER A 177 -5.17 6.49 4.02
CA SER A 177 -4.61 7.82 3.75
C SER A 177 -3.60 7.80 2.61
N THR A 178 -2.75 6.78 2.56
CA THR A 178 -1.78 6.58 1.46
C THR A 178 -2.53 6.44 0.13
N VAL A 179 -3.53 5.56 0.05
CA VAL A 179 -4.35 5.36 -1.15
C VAL A 179 -5.11 6.64 -1.53
N SER A 180 -5.69 7.36 -0.56
CA SER A 180 -6.46 8.59 -0.81
C SER A 180 -5.59 9.74 -1.30
N ASN A 181 -4.31 9.77 -0.92
CA ASN A 181 -3.35 10.76 -1.37
C ASN A 181 -2.76 10.45 -2.76
N MET A 182 -3.06 9.28 -3.32
CA MET A 182 -2.69 8.95 -4.70
C MET A 182 -3.47 9.85 -5.66
N ARG A 183 -2.76 10.80 -6.29
CA ARG A 183 -3.37 11.70 -7.28
C ARG A 183 -3.45 10.98 -8.62
N PHE A 184 -4.65 10.68 -9.06
CA PHE A 184 -4.89 10.21 -10.41
C PHE A 184 -4.77 11.38 -11.38
N ALA A 185 -4.05 11.21 -12.51
CA ALA A 185 -4.00 12.21 -13.56
C ALA A 185 -5.41 12.43 -14.11
N GLY A 186 -5.91 13.68 -14.04
CA GLY A 186 -7.22 14.06 -14.57
C GLY A 186 -8.25 14.51 -13.54
N GLY A 187 -7.97 14.45 -12.25
CA GLY A 187 -8.77 15.12 -11.23
C GLY A 187 -8.49 16.62 -11.24
N ALA A 188 -9.17 17.37 -12.09
CA ALA A 188 -9.29 18.80 -11.90
C ALA A 188 -10.10 19.04 -10.61
N ALA A 189 -9.55 19.88 -9.72
CA ALA A 189 -10.27 20.43 -8.59
C ALA A 189 -11.45 21.28 -9.10
#